data_2b0c021c8373ed1e24acd6aba4572d81
#
_entry.id   2b0c021c8373ed1e24acd6aba4572d81
#
_cell.length_a   1.000
_cell.length_b   1.000
_cell.length_c   1.000
_cell.angle_alpha   90.00
_cell.angle_beta   90.00
_cell.angle_gamma   90.00
#
_symmetry.space_group_name_H-M   'P 1'
#
loop_
_entity.id
_entity.type
_entity.pdbx_description
1 polymer ?
#
loop_
_entity_poly.entity_id
_entity_poly.type
_entity_poly.pdbx_seq_one_letter_code
_entity_poly.pdbx_strand_id
1 'polypeptide(L)'
;MRVLLRLCVIAACLYAAIAAGLYIFQERLIFLGEPLDKNFKFSFENSEFAGLVNAPENGVHLDVPTSTTKNGAATSGVADENASTIGGVKENGAVAGEIKNKSAQTSAKRVGENAAQDVTAGNNANAAAIKFQEINIPFEGELVNGLKFSATEPKGAILFFHGNFGDVSGWGAYGADFAALGYDFYIFDYPGYGKSDGKISSQQQLLASADAMSRYVLAQHSPNGLAMIGYSIGSGIAAQQAAKWDAARLILLAPYFSFERLAHEKIPFVPKFLIRYKIPTAEFLQAARGTQITLIHGAADGLIPVQHCRDLAGSLKEGDLFYEIPDARHNGLLTMPGIWEILKERLQ
;
A
#
# COMPACT_ATOMS: atom_id res chain seq x y z
N MET A 1 32.76 -41.25 1.52
CA MET A 1 32.13 -40.80 2.77
C MET A 1 32.72 -39.49 3.33
N ARG A 2 34.01 -39.39 3.60
CA ARG A 2 34.62 -38.14 4.17
C ARG A 2 34.49 -36.87 3.28
N VAL A 3 34.63 -37.01 1.96
CA VAL A 3 34.45 -35.88 1.02
C VAL A 3 32.98 -35.39 1.01
N LEU A 4 32.00 -36.31 0.95
CA LEU A 4 30.59 -35.96 1.01
C LEU A 4 30.23 -35.25 2.33
N LEU A 5 30.71 -35.72 3.45
CA LEU A 5 30.51 -35.10 4.75
C LEU A 5 31.09 -33.67 4.78
N ARG A 6 32.29 -33.46 4.24
CA ARG A 6 32.88 -32.10 4.13
C ARG A 6 32.02 -31.17 3.26
N LEU A 7 31.53 -31.63 2.14
CA LEU A 7 30.64 -30.85 1.26
C LEU A 7 29.32 -30.49 1.97
N CYS A 8 28.72 -31.43 2.70
CA CYS A 8 27.52 -31.14 3.51
C CYS A 8 27.77 -30.11 4.60
N VAL A 9 28.91 -30.19 5.29
CA VAL A 9 29.27 -29.19 6.31
C VAL A 9 29.50 -27.81 5.70
N ILE A 10 30.17 -27.71 4.56
CA ILE A 10 30.39 -26.45 3.87
C ILE A 10 29.03 -25.85 3.43
N ALA A 11 28.14 -26.66 2.84
CA ALA A 11 26.81 -26.22 2.44
C ALA A 11 25.96 -25.73 3.63
N ALA A 12 26.01 -26.45 4.77
CA ALA A 12 25.32 -26.04 6.00
C ALA A 12 25.89 -24.73 6.57
N CYS A 13 27.21 -24.55 6.58
CA CYS A 13 27.83 -23.32 7.04
C CYS A 13 27.48 -22.13 6.12
N LEU A 14 27.47 -22.34 4.80
CA LEU A 14 27.07 -21.30 3.84
C LEU A 14 25.62 -20.92 4.01
N TYR A 15 24.72 -21.90 4.15
CA TYR A 15 23.30 -21.65 4.41
C TYR A 15 23.11 -20.86 5.71
N ALA A 16 23.80 -21.27 6.80
CA ALA A 16 23.72 -20.55 8.07
C ALA A 16 24.23 -19.10 7.97
N ALA A 17 25.31 -18.87 7.21
CA ALA A 17 25.84 -17.52 6.97
C ALA A 17 24.84 -16.65 6.17
N ILE A 18 24.22 -17.20 5.13
CA ILE A 18 23.16 -16.50 4.35
C ILE A 18 21.98 -16.18 5.24
N ALA A 19 21.48 -17.16 5.99
CA ALA A 19 20.34 -16.97 6.89
C ALA A 19 20.62 -15.92 7.98
N ALA A 20 21.83 -15.93 8.55
CA ALA A 20 22.28 -14.91 9.51
C ALA A 20 22.38 -13.52 8.86
N GLY A 21 22.91 -13.42 7.64
CA GLY A 21 22.96 -12.18 6.88
C GLY A 21 21.55 -11.62 6.63
N LEU A 22 20.63 -12.44 6.16
CA LEU A 22 19.23 -12.05 5.96
C LEU A 22 18.57 -11.61 7.26
N TYR A 23 18.84 -12.27 8.37
CA TYR A 23 18.31 -11.92 9.69
C TYR A 23 18.85 -10.56 10.18
N ILE A 24 20.15 -10.31 10.02
CA ILE A 24 20.81 -9.08 10.51
C ILE A 24 20.43 -7.87 9.66
N PHE A 25 20.28 -8.05 8.34
CA PHE A 25 20.08 -6.95 7.41
C PHE A 25 18.63 -6.80 6.95
N GLN A 26 17.64 -7.42 7.64
CA GLN A 26 16.24 -7.38 7.26
C GLN A 26 15.73 -5.95 7.05
N GLU A 27 16.06 -5.02 7.94
CA GLU A 27 15.61 -3.64 7.83
C GLU A 27 16.03 -3.00 6.49
N ARG A 28 17.28 -3.21 6.07
CA ARG A 28 17.80 -2.67 4.79
C ARG A 28 17.20 -3.34 3.57
N LEU A 29 16.71 -4.57 3.71
CA LEU A 29 16.08 -5.31 2.62
C LEU A 29 14.59 -5.01 2.51
N ILE A 30 13.94 -4.72 3.63
CA ILE A 30 12.51 -4.46 3.71
C ILE A 30 12.22 -2.97 3.51
N PHE A 31 12.95 -2.08 4.18
CA PHE A 31 12.67 -0.65 4.20
C PHE A 31 13.64 0.10 3.28
N LEU A 32 13.10 0.60 2.17
CA LEU A 32 13.85 1.20 1.07
C LEU A 32 13.66 2.73 1.03
N GLY A 33 13.43 3.34 2.20
CA GLY A 33 13.36 4.79 2.33
C GLY A 33 14.72 5.44 2.10
N GLU A 34 14.71 6.58 1.44
CA GLU A 34 15.90 7.41 1.26
C GLU A 34 15.76 8.69 2.10
N PRO A 35 16.80 9.06 2.87
CA PRO A 35 16.75 10.30 3.62
C PRO A 35 16.86 11.51 2.71
N LEU A 36 16.06 12.54 2.96
CA LEU A 36 16.11 13.84 2.31
C LEU A 36 16.93 14.82 3.15
N ASP A 37 17.49 15.83 2.48
CA ASP A 37 18.10 16.97 3.19
C ASP A 37 17.05 17.67 4.07
N LYS A 38 17.43 18.03 5.30
CA LYS A 38 16.52 18.71 6.25
C LYS A 38 16.01 20.08 5.73
N ASN A 39 16.74 20.69 4.81
CA ASN A 39 16.35 21.94 4.14
C ASN A 39 15.55 21.72 2.87
N PHE A 40 15.27 20.46 2.49
CA PHE A 40 14.46 20.16 1.31
C PHE A 40 13.11 20.91 1.40
N LYS A 41 12.72 21.56 0.30
CA LYS A 41 11.45 22.28 0.20
C LYS A 41 10.47 21.45 -0.60
N PHE A 42 9.39 21.06 0.07
CA PHE A 42 8.29 20.39 -0.61
C PHE A 42 7.58 21.34 -1.57
N SER A 43 7.22 20.85 -2.73
CA SER A 43 6.42 21.57 -3.74
C SER A 43 5.50 20.58 -4.43
N PHE A 44 4.21 20.89 -4.47
CA PHE A 44 3.17 20.09 -5.09
C PHE A 44 2.36 20.95 -6.07
N GLU A 45 3.06 21.71 -6.88
CA GLU A 45 2.44 22.53 -7.93
C GLU A 45 1.94 21.58 -9.05
N ASN A 46 0.62 21.56 -9.25
CA ASN A 46 -0.09 20.79 -10.26
C ASN A 46 -0.04 19.26 -10.09
N SER A 47 -0.84 18.73 -9.17
CA SER A 47 -1.19 17.31 -9.20
C SER A 47 -1.95 17.03 -10.50
N GLU A 48 -1.42 16.16 -11.37
CA GLU A 48 -2.09 15.72 -12.60
C GLU A 48 -3.45 15.06 -12.32
N PHE A 49 -3.69 14.69 -11.06
CA PHE A 49 -4.90 14.00 -10.57
C PHE A 49 -5.99 14.94 -10.06
N ALA A 50 -5.69 16.18 -9.69
CA ALA A 50 -6.71 17.17 -9.31
C ALA A 50 -7.79 17.38 -10.41
N GLY A 51 -7.44 17.14 -11.66
CA GLY A 51 -8.35 17.13 -12.78
C GLY A 51 -9.33 15.96 -12.83
N LEU A 52 -8.95 14.80 -12.27
CA LEU A 52 -9.79 13.59 -12.27
C LEU A 52 -10.89 13.65 -11.20
N VAL A 53 -10.60 14.27 -10.06
CA VAL A 53 -11.57 14.40 -8.95
C VAL A 53 -12.69 15.39 -9.29
N ASN A 54 -12.42 16.38 -10.16
CA ASN A 54 -13.36 17.42 -10.57
C ASN A 54 -13.95 17.24 -11.98
N ALA A 55 -13.71 16.08 -12.64
CA ALA A 55 -14.31 15.80 -13.93
C ALA A 55 -15.86 15.73 -13.79
N PRO A 56 -16.63 16.35 -14.69
CA PRO A 56 -18.08 16.22 -14.66
C PRO A 56 -18.48 14.75 -14.86
N GLU A 57 -19.57 14.35 -14.21
CA GLU A 57 -20.10 12.97 -14.11
C GLU A 57 -20.51 12.30 -15.46
N ASN A 58 -19.81 12.56 -16.53
CA ASN A 58 -20.02 11.86 -17.80
C ASN A 58 -19.24 10.55 -17.81
N GLY A 59 -19.82 9.62 -17.08
CA GLY A 59 -19.61 8.25 -16.86
C GLY A 59 -18.75 7.46 -17.83
N VAL A 60 -17.61 7.01 -17.37
CA VAL A 60 -17.16 5.65 -17.68
C VAL A 60 -17.58 4.79 -16.49
N HIS A 61 -18.74 4.18 -16.60
CA HIS A 61 -19.18 3.13 -15.69
C HIS A 61 -18.24 1.94 -15.92
N LEU A 62 -17.26 1.78 -15.05
CA LEU A 62 -16.54 0.53 -14.96
C LEU A 62 -17.45 -0.43 -14.19
N ASP A 63 -17.99 -1.44 -14.88
CA ASP A 63 -18.56 -2.62 -14.22
C ASP A 63 -17.44 -3.36 -13.48
N VAL A 64 -17.09 -2.87 -12.29
CA VAL A 64 -16.18 -3.57 -11.39
C VAL A 64 -17.00 -4.67 -10.73
N PRO A 65 -16.69 -5.96 -10.95
CA PRO A 65 -17.43 -7.04 -10.31
C PRO A 65 -17.23 -6.96 -8.80
N THR A 66 -18.23 -6.49 -8.10
CA THR A 66 -18.31 -6.58 -6.64
C THR A 66 -18.58 -8.03 -6.27
N SER A 67 -17.57 -8.77 -5.84
CA SER A 67 -17.80 -10.08 -5.23
C SER A 67 -18.33 -9.88 -3.81
N THR A 68 -19.64 -9.65 -3.70
CA THR A 68 -20.32 -9.79 -2.42
C THR A 68 -20.40 -11.27 -2.09
N THR A 69 -19.49 -11.78 -1.29
CA THR A 69 -19.60 -13.10 -0.69
C THR A 69 -20.77 -13.06 0.31
N LYS A 70 -21.99 -13.40 -0.17
CA LYS A 70 -23.07 -13.77 0.71
C LYS A 70 -22.73 -15.14 1.28
N ASN A 71 -22.45 -15.23 2.56
CA ASN A 71 -22.47 -16.48 3.30
C ASN A 71 -23.91 -17.01 3.33
N GLY A 72 -24.24 -17.86 2.34
CA GLY A 72 -25.49 -18.62 2.28
C GLY A 72 -25.21 -20.06 2.60
N ALA A 73 -25.91 -20.57 3.60
CA ALA A 73 -25.86 -21.94 4.07
C ALA A 73 -26.04 -22.93 2.92
N ALA A 74 -25.21 -24.01 2.95
CA ALA A 74 -25.30 -25.15 2.09
C ALA A 74 -26.62 -25.90 2.31
N THR A 75 -27.44 -26.02 1.27
CA THR A 75 -28.42 -27.10 1.13
C THR A 75 -28.08 -27.92 -0.08
N SER A 76 -27.92 -29.22 0.17
CA SER A 76 -27.67 -30.28 -0.78
C SER A 76 -28.79 -30.40 -1.81
N GLY A 77 -28.43 -30.58 -3.09
CA GLY A 77 -29.33 -30.99 -4.16
C GLY A 77 -28.58 -31.59 -5.33
N VAL A 78 -28.89 -32.85 -5.61
CA VAL A 78 -28.28 -33.85 -6.48
C VAL A 78 -28.60 -33.62 -7.96
N ALA A 79 -27.61 -33.98 -8.82
CA ALA A 79 -27.66 -34.50 -10.22
C ALA A 79 -28.36 -33.66 -11.31
N ASP A 80 -27.82 -33.58 -12.53
CA ASP A 80 -27.64 -34.62 -13.53
C ASP A 80 -26.84 -34.15 -14.75
N GLU A 81 -26.28 -35.12 -15.43
CA GLU A 81 -25.46 -35.24 -16.63
C GLU A 81 -25.92 -34.48 -17.90
N ASN A 82 -24.96 -34.10 -18.75
CA ASN A 82 -24.64 -34.58 -20.10
C ASN A 82 -23.73 -33.59 -20.84
N ALA A 83 -22.51 -33.96 -21.11
CA ALA A 83 -21.93 -34.63 -22.27
C ALA A 83 -21.81 -33.82 -23.58
N SER A 84 -20.61 -33.80 -24.04
CA SER A 84 -20.01 -33.95 -25.39
C SER A 84 -19.41 -32.68 -25.97
N THR A 85 -18.26 -32.63 -26.43
CA THR A 85 -17.26 -33.43 -27.13
C THR A 85 -16.49 -32.53 -28.11
N ILE A 86 -15.16 -32.69 -28.13
CA ILE A 86 -14.20 -32.68 -29.24
C ILE A 86 -13.59 -31.37 -29.76
N GLY A 87 -12.26 -31.41 -29.71
CA GLY A 87 -11.28 -31.10 -30.76
C GLY A 87 -10.46 -29.84 -30.51
N GLY A 88 -9.17 -29.85 -30.46
CA GLY A 88 -8.11 -30.61 -31.05
C GLY A 88 -6.81 -29.84 -30.91
N VAL A 89 -5.81 -30.55 -30.62
CA VAL A 89 -4.37 -30.35 -30.55
C VAL A 89 -3.77 -29.36 -31.57
N LYS A 90 -2.78 -28.52 -31.14
CA LYS A 90 -1.44 -28.53 -31.74
C LYS A 90 -0.41 -27.81 -30.85
N GLU A 91 0.61 -28.58 -30.46
CA GLU A 91 1.91 -28.12 -29.96
C GLU A 91 2.68 -27.33 -31.03
N ASN A 92 3.52 -26.41 -30.57
CA ASN A 92 4.90 -26.14 -31.02
C ASN A 92 5.42 -24.94 -30.22
N GLY A 93 6.49 -25.06 -29.42
CA GLY A 93 7.86 -25.04 -29.84
C GLY A 93 8.58 -24.09 -28.89
N ALA A 94 9.40 -24.62 -28.00
CA ALA A 94 10.29 -23.89 -27.10
C ALA A 94 11.32 -23.04 -27.87
N VAL A 95 11.52 -21.78 -27.43
CA VAL A 95 12.80 -21.08 -27.62
C VAL A 95 13.12 -20.36 -26.30
N ALA A 96 14.19 -20.83 -25.66
CA ALA A 96 14.84 -20.16 -24.55
C ALA A 96 15.52 -18.88 -25.04
N GLY A 97 15.18 -17.73 -24.46
CA GLY A 97 15.84 -16.46 -24.69
C GLY A 97 16.17 -15.80 -23.34
N GLU A 98 17.47 -15.78 -23.05
CA GLU A 98 18.09 -15.05 -21.96
C GLU A 98 17.68 -13.58 -22.01
N ILE A 99 16.94 -13.08 -21.02
CA ILE A 99 16.70 -11.64 -20.86
C ILE A 99 17.51 -11.15 -19.68
N LYS A 100 18.62 -10.51 -20.01
CA LYS A 100 19.46 -9.76 -19.08
C LYS A 100 18.65 -8.63 -18.44
N ASN A 101 18.62 -8.66 -17.14
CA ASN A 101 18.07 -7.65 -16.25
C ASN A 101 18.80 -6.30 -16.42
N LYS A 102 18.18 -5.36 -17.13
CA LYS A 102 18.68 -3.98 -17.31
C LYS A 102 17.57 -2.92 -17.30
N SER A 103 16.48 -3.10 -16.57
CA SER A 103 15.34 -2.18 -16.58
C SER A 103 14.93 -1.58 -15.23
N ALA A 104 15.67 -1.82 -14.15
CA ALA A 104 15.31 -1.30 -12.84
C ALA A 104 15.97 0.04 -12.45
N GLN A 105 16.92 0.55 -13.24
CA GLN A 105 17.63 1.80 -12.93
C GLN A 105 17.25 3.02 -13.78
N THR A 106 16.34 2.88 -14.75
CA THR A 106 16.04 3.97 -15.69
C THR A 106 14.75 4.72 -15.39
N SER A 107 13.92 4.26 -14.47
CA SER A 107 12.62 4.91 -14.16
C SER A 107 12.71 6.02 -13.11
N ALA A 108 13.74 6.03 -12.26
CA ALA A 108 13.89 7.05 -11.22
C ALA A 108 14.52 8.37 -11.70
N LYS A 109 15.11 8.39 -12.91
CA LYS A 109 15.84 9.57 -13.45
C LYS A 109 15.06 10.36 -14.51
N ARG A 110 13.81 10.02 -14.81
CA ARG A 110 12.99 10.67 -15.83
C ARG A 110 11.88 11.59 -15.32
N VAL A 111 11.75 11.76 -14.01
CA VAL A 111 10.78 12.71 -13.44
C VAL A 111 11.40 14.11 -13.22
N GLY A 112 12.71 14.26 -13.39
CA GLY A 112 13.43 15.51 -13.10
C GLY A 112 13.90 16.36 -14.28
N GLU A 113 13.84 15.91 -15.52
CA GLU A 113 14.42 16.68 -16.65
C GLU A 113 13.61 16.50 -17.94
N ASN A 114 12.41 17.06 -18.03
CA ASN A 114 11.79 17.50 -19.30
C ASN A 114 10.38 18.04 -19.06
N ALA A 115 10.29 19.27 -18.59
CA ALA A 115 9.08 20.06 -18.71
C ALA A 115 9.46 21.52 -18.93
N ALA A 116 9.98 21.81 -20.11
CA ALA A 116 10.02 23.14 -20.66
C ALA A 116 9.61 23.04 -22.12
N GLN A 117 8.28 22.98 -22.36
CA GLN A 117 7.69 23.45 -23.61
C GLN A 117 6.22 23.81 -23.34
N ASP A 118 5.99 25.07 -23.53
CA ASP A 118 4.79 25.86 -23.67
C ASP A 118 3.52 25.07 -24.05
N VAL A 119 2.55 24.99 -23.16
CA VAL A 119 1.14 24.78 -23.52
C VAL A 119 0.33 25.88 -22.84
N THR A 120 -0.21 26.72 -23.68
CA THR A 120 -1.03 27.89 -23.41
C THR A 120 -2.12 27.65 -22.38
N ALA A 121 -2.18 28.57 -21.42
CA ALA A 121 -3.13 28.69 -20.36
C ALA A 121 -4.59 28.66 -20.86
N GLY A 122 -5.32 27.62 -20.46
CA GLY A 122 -6.77 27.63 -20.36
C GLY A 122 -7.17 28.11 -18.97
N ASN A 123 -7.77 29.30 -18.88
CA ASN A 123 -8.26 29.91 -17.68
C ASN A 123 -9.26 29.03 -16.93
N ASN A 124 -8.87 28.45 -15.79
CA ASN A 124 -9.76 28.08 -14.70
C ASN A 124 -9.33 28.82 -13.42
N ALA A 125 -9.73 30.06 -13.33
CA ALA A 125 -9.57 30.90 -12.14
C ALA A 125 -10.65 30.56 -11.12
N ASN A 126 -10.52 29.44 -10.39
CA ASN A 126 -11.22 29.22 -9.09
C ASN A 126 -10.77 27.94 -8.35
N ALA A 127 -9.63 27.36 -8.65
CA ALA A 127 -9.05 26.37 -7.73
C ALA A 127 -8.31 27.16 -6.63
N ALA A 128 -8.94 27.34 -5.46
CA ALA A 128 -8.25 27.80 -4.28
C ALA A 128 -7.05 26.85 -4.05
N ALA A 129 -5.83 27.40 -4.08
CA ALA A 129 -4.61 26.62 -3.93
C ALA A 129 -4.72 25.79 -2.64
N ILE A 130 -4.71 24.47 -2.76
CA ILE A 130 -4.77 23.58 -1.61
C ILE A 130 -3.49 23.78 -0.81
N LYS A 131 -3.66 24.27 0.42
CA LYS A 131 -2.55 24.60 1.31
C LYS A 131 -2.06 23.32 1.97
N PHE A 132 -0.76 23.10 1.94
CA PHE A 132 -0.13 22.09 2.78
C PHE A 132 0.78 22.74 3.82
N GLN A 133 1.02 22.00 4.90
CA GLN A 133 1.88 22.38 6.01
C GLN A 133 2.83 21.22 6.31
N GLU A 134 4.11 21.51 6.47
CA GLU A 134 5.08 20.56 6.99
C GLU A 134 4.90 20.42 8.51
N ILE A 135 4.92 19.16 8.99
CA ILE A 135 4.69 18.79 10.38
C ILE A 135 5.90 18.01 10.88
N ASN A 136 6.31 18.31 12.11
CA ASN A 136 7.30 17.52 12.82
C ASN A 136 6.72 17.08 14.16
N ILE A 137 6.67 15.77 14.41
CA ILE A 137 6.19 15.22 15.68
C ILE A 137 7.31 14.52 16.44
N PRO A 138 7.38 14.66 17.78
CA PRO A 138 8.39 13.99 18.57
C PRO A 138 8.11 12.48 18.68
N PHE A 139 9.16 11.67 18.50
CA PHE A 139 9.11 10.24 18.68
C PHE A 139 10.46 9.72 19.16
N GLU A 140 10.53 9.11 20.36
CA GLU A 140 11.74 8.52 20.98
C GLU A 140 12.96 9.47 21.02
N GLY A 141 12.73 10.76 21.22
CA GLY A 141 13.81 11.79 21.29
C GLY A 141 14.23 12.32 19.91
N GLU A 142 13.64 11.86 18.86
CA GLU A 142 13.86 12.23 17.46
C GLU A 142 12.59 12.87 16.88
N LEU A 143 12.63 13.33 15.62
CA LEU A 143 11.48 13.92 14.93
C LEU A 143 11.03 13.03 13.77
N VAL A 144 9.75 12.76 13.71
CA VAL A 144 9.06 12.20 12.54
C VAL A 144 8.46 13.36 11.76
N ASN A 145 8.84 13.46 10.49
CA ASN A 145 8.39 14.50 9.56
C ASN A 145 7.16 14.03 8.77
N GLY A 146 6.31 14.97 8.41
CA GLY A 146 5.13 14.69 7.61
C GLY A 146 4.53 15.95 7.01
N LEU A 147 3.43 15.76 6.30
CA LEU A 147 2.69 16.81 5.63
C LEU A 147 1.21 16.74 6.02
N LYS A 148 0.60 17.91 6.15
CA LYS A 148 -0.85 18.09 6.24
C LYS A 148 -1.34 18.88 5.04
N PHE A 149 -2.30 18.35 4.30
CA PHE A 149 -3.07 19.09 3.31
C PHE A 149 -4.45 19.37 3.88
N SER A 150 -4.85 20.65 3.91
CA SER A 150 -6.11 21.06 4.55
C SER A 150 -7.22 21.21 3.53
N ALA A 151 -8.34 20.55 3.79
CA ALA A 151 -9.59 20.81 3.07
C ALA A 151 -10.15 22.17 3.48
N THR A 152 -10.96 22.77 2.60
CA THR A 152 -11.61 24.07 2.90
C THR A 152 -12.63 23.94 4.03
N GLU A 153 -13.44 22.88 3.98
CA GLU A 153 -14.43 22.50 5.01
C GLU A 153 -14.28 21.00 5.29
N PRO A 154 -13.41 20.63 6.24
CA PRO A 154 -13.09 19.22 6.43
C PRO A 154 -14.27 18.46 7.05
N LYS A 155 -14.70 17.38 6.40
CA LYS A 155 -15.67 16.39 6.92
C LYS A 155 -15.04 15.45 7.94
N GLY A 156 -13.72 15.35 7.92
CA GLY A 156 -12.92 14.47 8.77
C GLY A 156 -11.45 14.52 8.36
N ALA A 157 -10.71 13.50 8.74
CA ALA A 157 -9.30 13.38 8.44
C ALA A 157 -8.97 12.04 7.77
N ILE A 158 -7.94 12.04 6.95
CA ILE A 158 -7.29 10.85 6.43
C ILE A 158 -5.87 10.81 6.98
N LEU A 159 -5.50 9.70 7.61
CA LEU A 159 -4.12 9.36 7.92
C LEU A 159 -3.64 8.29 6.94
N PHE A 160 -2.67 8.65 6.10
CA PHE A 160 -2.17 7.79 5.04
C PHE A 160 -0.82 7.19 5.43
N PHE A 161 -0.73 5.87 5.40
CA PHE A 161 0.50 5.09 5.59
C PHE A 161 1.02 4.64 4.23
N HIS A 162 2.11 5.25 3.80
CA HIS A 162 2.66 5.05 2.46
C HIS A 162 3.35 3.68 2.27
N GLY A 163 3.68 3.37 1.02
CA GLY A 163 4.38 2.16 0.64
C GLY A 163 5.85 2.14 1.07
N ASN A 164 6.51 1.05 0.78
CA ASN A 164 7.91 0.81 1.16
C ASN A 164 8.92 1.72 0.46
N PHE A 165 8.63 2.16 -0.75
CA PHE A 165 9.56 2.95 -1.58
C PHE A 165 9.18 4.44 -1.60
N GLY A 166 10.19 5.32 -1.63
CA GLY A 166 10.01 6.76 -1.64
C GLY A 166 9.70 7.32 -0.24
N ASP A 167 9.28 8.57 -0.20
CA ASP A 167 9.00 9.38 0.98
C ASP A 167 7.83 10.33 0.73
N VAL A 168 7.51 11.19 1.68
CA VAL A 168 6.38 12.12 1.55
C VAL A 168 6.55 13.14 0.43
N SER A 169 7.75 13.34 -0.15
CA SER A 169 7.92 14.22 -1.33
C SER A 169 7.25 13.63 -2.58
N GLY A 170 7.22 12.31 -2.70
CA GLY A 170 6.50 11.62 -3.77
C GLY A 170 5.05 11.31 -3.40
N TRP A 171 4.83 10.69 -2.25
CA TRP A 171 3.49 10.27 -1.82
C TRP A 171 2.57 11.46 -1.50
N GLY A 172 3.11 12.60 -1.08
CA GLY A 172 2.36 13.84 -0.83
C GLY A 172 1.66 14.42 -2.06
N ALA A 173 2.06 14.00 -3.27
CA ALA A 173 1.39 14.41 -4.51
C ALA A 173 -0.11 14.09 -4.53
N TYR A 174 -0.54 13.03 -3.83
CA TYR A 174 -1.96 12.67 -3.68
C TYR A 174 -2.70 13.49 -2.63
N GLY A 175 -1.99 14.29 -1.82
CA GLY A 175 -2.58 15.03 -0.72
C GLY A 175 -3.62 16.06 -1.14
N ALA A 176 -3.40 16.72 -2.28
CA ALA A 176 -4.33 17.66 -2.86
C ALA A 176 -5.64 17.01 -3.27
N ASP A 177 -5.57 15.80 -3.86
CA ASP A 177 -6.74 15.05 -4.32
C ASP A 177 -7.61 14.59 -3.15
N PHE A 178 -7.00 14.07 -2.07
CA PHE A 178 -7.71 13.73 -0.85
C PHE A 178 -8.33 14.95 -0.15
N ALA A 179 -7.63 16.10 -0.13
CA ALA A 179 -8.17 17.33 0.41
C ALA A 179 -9.35 17.85 -0.43
N ALA A 180 -9.33 17.65 -1.75
CA ALA A 180 -10.46 17.97 -2.64
C ALA A 180 -11.69 17.09 -2.37
N LEU A 181 -11.52 15.87 -1.84
CA LEU A 181 -12.63 15.02 -1.37
C LEU A 181 -13.27 15.54 -0.07
N GLY A 182 -12.71 16.59 0.55
CA GLY A 182 -13.22 17.21 1.77
C GLY A 182 -12.64 16.62 3.06
N TYR A 183 -11.41 16.11 3.02
CA TYR A 183 -10.72 15.58 4.20
C TYR A 183 -9.39 16.29 4.44
N ASP A 184 -9.08 16.61 5.69
CA ASP A 184 -7.70 16.93 6.05
C ASP A 184 -6.84 15.70 5.85
N PHE A 185 -5.85 15.78 4.99
CA PHE A 185 -4.99 14.65 4.65
C PHE A 185 -3.65 14.76 5.37
N TYR A 186 -3.27 13.70 6.08
CA TYR A 186 -2.03 13.59 6.81
C TYR A 186 -1.22 12.42 6.29
N ILE A 187 0.07 12.65 6.05
CA ILE A 187 1.03 11.63 5.67
C ILE A 187 2.36 11.92 6.37
N PHE A 188 3.01 10.88 6.88
CA PHE A 188 4.28 11.01 7.59
C PHE A 188 5.29 10.02 7.04
N ASP A 189 6.56 10.42 7.01
CA ASP A 189 7.68 9.54 6.77
C ASP A 189 7.94 8.65 7.98
N TYR A 190 8.18 7.35 7.74
CA TYR A 190 8.64 6.46 8.81
C TYR A 190 10.05 6.85 9.28
N PRO A 191 10.49 6.43 10.49
CA PRO A 191 11.84 6.69 10.93
C PRO A 191 12.91 6.31 9.89
N GLY A 192 13.76 7.26 9.51
CA GLY A 192 14.80 7.11 8.51
C GLY A 192 14.35 7.28 7.04
N TYR A 193 13.08 7.62 6.80
CA TYR A 193 12.58 8.02 5.50
C TYR A 193 12.51 9.55 5.39
N GLY A 194 12.73 10.07 4.18
CA GLY A 194 12.59 11.49 3.90
C GLY A 194 13.28 12.39 4.91
N LYS A 195 12.56 13.29 5.54
CA LYS A 195 13.10 14.19 6.58
C LYS A 195 12.94 13.67 8.00
N SER A 196 12.35 12.48 8.21
CA SER A 196 12.29 11.85 9.53
C SER A 196 13.69 11.46 10.03
N ASP A 197 13.91 11.62 11.34
CA ASP A 197 15.13 11.17 12.00
C ASP A 197 15.13 9.66 12.25
N GLY A 198 16.25 9.13 12.70
CA GLY A 198 16.39 7.77 13.17
C GLY A 198 16.42 6.71 12.07
N LYS A 199 15.92 5.56 12.41
CA LYS A 199 15.79 4.40 11.51
C LYS A 199 14.80 3.40 12.08
N ILE A 200 14.18 2.60 11.21
CA ILE A 200 13.39 1.45 11.64
C ILE A 200 14.34 0.37 12.18
N SER A 201 14.14 -0.04 13.43
CA SER A 201 14.97 -1.01 14.13
C SER A 201 14.23 -2.28 14.54
N SER A 202 12.90 -2.23 14.59
CA SER A 202 12.03 -3.36 14.92
C SER A 202 10.59 -3.09 14.46
N GLN A 203 9.80 -4.17 14.36
CA GLN A 203 8.35 -4.04 14.14
C GLN A 203 7.67 -3.21 15.22
N GLN A 204 8.07 -3.40 16.48
CA GLN A 204 7.50 -2.65 17.60
C GLN A 204 7.73 -1.15 17.45
N GLN A 205 8.95 -0.75 17.11
CA GLN A 205 9.30 0.66 16.92
C GLN A 205 8.57 1.26 15.71
N LEU A 206 8.47 0.53 14.59
CA LEU A 206 7.67 0.94 13.43
C LEU A 206 6.20 1.20 13.81
N LEU A 207 5.57 0.26 14.52
CA LEU A 207 4.18 0.41 14.95
C LEU A 207 4.00 1.49 16.03
N ALA A 208 5.02 1.72 16.86
CA ALA A 208 5.03 2.80 17.84
C ALA A 208 5.16 4.18 17.19
N SER A 209 5.95 4.30 16.11
CA SER A 209 6.01 5.55 15.34
C SER A 209 4.66 5.85 14.68
N ALA A 210 4.00 4.84 14.10
CA ALA A 210 2.65 4.96 13.55
C ALA A 210 1.62 5.36 14.61
N ASP A 211 1.78 4.89 15.85
CA ASP A 211 0.95 5.30 16.99
C ASP A 211 1.14 6.78 17.35
N ALA A 212 2.38 7.30 17.30
CA ALA A 212 2.65 8.71 17.50
C ALA A 212 1.98 9.57 16.41
N MET A 213 2.05 9.13 15.14
CA MET A 213 1.34 9.78 14.02
C MET A 213 -0.17 9.79 14.24
N SER A 214 -0.74 8.65 14.63
CA SER A 214 -2.18 8.50 14.89
C SER A 214 -2.64 9.41 16.03
N ARG A 215 -1.90 9.48 17.14
CA ARG A 215 -2.20 10.37 18.26
C ARG A 215 -2.16 11.84 17.87
N TYR A 216 -1.20 12.23 17.03
CA TYR A 216 -1.12 13.61 16.54
C TYR A 216 -2.39 14.00 15.77
N VAL A 217 -2.88 13.12 14.89
CA VAL A 217 -4.11 13.36 14.12
C VAL A 217 -5.33 13.33 15.03
N LEU A 218 -5.42 12.36 15.95
CA LEU A 218 -6.54 12.23 16.90
C LEU A 218 -6.60 13.36 17.93
N ALA A 219 -5.52 14.10 18.17
CA ALA A 219 -5.57 15.31 18.98
C ALA A 219 -6.34 16.45 18.28
N GLN A 220 -6.58 16.36 16.97
CA GLN A 220 -7.26 17.38 16.15
C GLN A 220 -8.60 16.88 15.58
N HIS A 221 -8.78 15.57 15.45
CA HIS A 221 -9.95 14.93 14.85
C HIS A 221 -10.46 13.77 15.70
N SER A 222 -11.78 13.56 15.71
CA SER A 222 -12.36 12.41 16.40
C SER A 222 -12.15 11.11 15.62
N PRO A 223 -12.11 9.94 16.30
CA PRO A 223 -12.03 8.64 15.61
C PRO A 223 -13.17 8.41 14.61
N ASN A 224 -14.38 8.90 14.91
CA ASN A 224 -15.56 8.77 14.04
C ASN A 224 -15.45 9.57 12.74
N GLY A 225 -14.55 10.55 12.66
CA GLY A 225 -14.24 11.31 11.46
C GLY A 225 -12.91 10.89 10.81
N LEU A 226 -12.24 9.84 11.32
CA LEU A 226 -10.94 9.40 10.85
C LEU A 226 -11.05 8.21 9.89
N ALA A 227 -10.46 8.36 8.71
CA ALA A 227 -10.17 7.27 7.79
C ALA A 227 -8.66 6.97 7.84
N MET A 228 -8.29 5.72 7.96
CA MET A 228 -6.92 5.27 7.82
C MET A 228 -6.75 4.58 6.48
N ILE A 229 -5.76 4.99 5.71
CA ILE A 229 -5.46 4.42 4.40
C ILE A 229 -4.05 3.88 4.43
N GLY A 230 -3.85 2.64 3.96
CA GLY A 230 -2.53 2.03 3.89
C GLY A 230 -2.24 1.45 2.52
N TYR A 231 -1.06 1.74 1.98
CA TYR A 231 -0.61 1.23 0.69
C TYR A 231 0.53 0.23 0.89
N SER A 232 0.43 -0.98 0.29
CA SER A 232 1.50 -1.98 0.32
C SER A 232 1.92 -2.28 1.77
N ILE A 233 3.19 -2.04 2.16
CA ILE A 233 3.64 -2.25 3.55
C ILE A 233 2.82 -1.42 4.54
N GLY A 234 2.39 -0.22 4.17
CA GLY A 234 1.54 0.64 4.97
C GLY A 234 0.16 0.04 5.27
N SER A 235 -0.29 -0.96 4.49
CA SER A 235 -1.60 -1.59 4.70
C SER A 235 -1.71 -2.31 6.05
N GLY A 236 -0.68 -3.06 6.44
CA GLY A 236 -0.65 -3.72 7.74
C GLY A 236 -0.49 -2.74 8.91
N ILE A 237 0.23 -1.63 8.67
CA ILE A 237 0.38 -0.55 9.66
C ILE A 237 -0.97 0.15 9.87
N ALA A 238 -1.65 0.54 8.79
CA ALA A 238 -2.97 1.15 8.83
C ALA A 238 -4.00 0.24 9.52
N ALA A 239 -3.99 -1.06 9.22
CA ALA A 239 -4.88 -2.03 9.83
C ALA A 239 -4.69 -2.12 11.35
N GLN A 240 -3.44 -2.15 11.81
CA GLN A 240 -3.12 -2.16 13.24
C GLN A 240 -3.57 -0.87 13.94
N GLN A 241 -3.33 0.28 13.31
CA GLN A 241 -3.73 1.56 13.88
C GLN A 241 -5.25 1.73 13.89
N ALA A 242 -5.94 1.31 12.83
CA ALA A 242 -7.40 1.36 12.78
C ALA A 242 -8.05 0.49 13.86
N ALA A 243 -7.53 -0.72 14.08
CA ALA A 243 -7.99 -1.59 15.16
C ALA A 243 -7.73 -1.03 16.55
N LYS A 244 -6.60 -0.33 16.74
CA LYS A 244 -6.21 0.24 18.03
C LYS A 244 -7.03 1.47 18.43
N TRP A 245 -7.37 2.30 17.44
CA TRP A 245 -7.97 3.60 17.65
C TRP A 245 -9.43 3.69 17.25
N ASP A 246 -10.05 2.56 16.86
CA ASP A 246 -11.44 2.48 16.41
C ASP A 246 -11.76 3.52 15.32
N ALA A 247 -10.86 3.64 14.32
CA ALA A 247 -11.08 4.53 13.20
C ALA A 247 -12.37 4.18 12.45
N ALA A 248 -13.11 5.20 12.01
CA ALA A 248 -14.39 4.96 11.32
C ALA A 248 -14.22 4.13 10.03
N ARG A 249 -13.14 4.38 9.30
CA ARG A 249 -12.88 3.73 8.01
C ARG A 249 -11.43 3.27 7.90
N LEU A 250 -11.25 2.13 7.23
CA LEU A 250 -9.95 1.58 6.85
C LEU A 250 -9.98 1.20 5.37
N ILE A 251 -9.09 1.80 4.59
CA ILE A 251 -8.94 1.48 3.16
C ILE A 251 -7.54 0.93 2.95
N LEU A 252 -7.44 -0.30 2.45
CA LEU A 252 -6.18 -0.96 2.19
C LEU A 252 -5.95 -1.12 0.69
N LEU A 253 -4.86 -0.54 0.20
CA LEU A 253 -4.44 -0.54 -1.20
C LEU A 253 -3.29 -1.54 -1.36
N ALA A 254 -3.47 -2.54 -2.22
CA ALA A 254 -2.52 -3.64 -2.45
C ALA A 254 -2.07 -4.31 -1.13
N PRO A 255 -3.00 -4.76 -0.24
CA PRO A 255 -2.64 -5.32 1.04
C PRO A 255 -2.08 -6.73 0.94
N TYR A 256 -1.28 -7.11 1.96
CA TYR A 256 -0.82 -8.47 2.18
C TYR A 256 -1.55 -9.12 3.37
N PHE A 257 -1.71 -10.44 3.36
CA PHE A 257 -2.37 -11.20 4.44
C PHE A 257 -1.60 -11.13 5.77
N SER A 258 -0.30 -11.36 5.71
CA SER A 258 0.70 -11.04 6.73
C SER A 258 2.04 -10.81 6.04
N PHE A 259 2.88 -9.94 6.61
CA PHE A 259 4.20 -9.69 6.04
C PHE A 259 5.11 -10.93 6.16
N GLU A 260 4.98 -11.71 7.23
CA GLU A 260 5.68 -13.00 7.38
C GLU A 260 5.36 -13.95 6.21
N ARG A 261 4.08 -14.09 5.84
CA ARG A 261 3.67 -14.96 4.71
C ARG A 261 4.25 -14.43 3.41
N LEU A 262 4.12 -13.15 3.12
CA LEU A 262 4.66 -12.53 1.91
C LEU A 262 6.17 -12.70 1.81
N ALA A 263 6.91 -12.43 2.90
CA ALA A 263 8.35 -12.60 2.95
C ALA A 263 8.76 -14.07 2.73
N HIS A 264 8.05 -15.01 3.35
CA HIS A 264 8.33 -16.44 3.16
C HIS A 264 8.04 -16.92 1.73
N GLU A 265 7.00 -16.39 1.08
CA GLU A 265 6.72 -16.68 -0.34
C GLU A 265 7.83 -16.18 -1.28
N LYS A 266 8.46 -15.03 -0.93
CA LYS A 266 9.58 -14.48 -1.71
C LYS A 266 10.91 -15.18 -1.44
N ILE A 267 11.13 -15.68 -0.22
CA ILE A 267 12.36 -16.34 0.21
C ILE A 267 12.04 -17.66 0.96
N PRO A 268 11.49 -18.68 0.26
CA PRO A 268 10.94 -19.89 0.89
C PRO A 268 11.99 -20.75 1.61
N PHE A 269 13.27 -20.57 1.29
CA PHE A 269 14.38 -21.25 1.96
C PHE A 269 14.76 -20.65 3.31
N VAL A 270 14.20 -19.50 3.70
CA VAL A 270 14.41 -18.90 5.01
C VAL A 270 13.31 -19.37 5.96
N PRO A 271 13.66 -19.99 7.11
CA PRO A 271 12.69 -20.39 8.11
C PRO A 271 11.89 -19.21 8.65
N LYS A 272 10.58 -19.35 8.80
CA LYS A 272 9.67 -18.27 9.24
C LYS A 272 10.08 -17.61 10.56
N PHE A 273 10.67 -18.37 11.50
CA PHE A 273 11.10 -17.81 12.79
C PHE A 273 12.26 -16.81 12.67
N LEU A 274 12.96 -16.77 11.53
CA LEU A 274 13.99 -15.77 11.23
C LEU A 274 13.40 -14.48 10.64
N ILE A 275 12.13 -14.47 10.24
CA ILE A 275 11.44 -13.26 9.75
C ILE A 275 11.00 -12.46 10.97
N ARG A 276 11.63 -11.29 11.19
CA ARG A 276 11.44 -10.43 12.37
C ARG A 276 10.18 -9.58 12.25
N TYR A 277 9.80 -9.21 11.03
CA TYR A 277 8.60 -8.43 10.73
C TYR A 277 7.46 -9.36 10.31
N LYS A 278 6.50 -9.55 11.19
CA LYS A 278 5.37 -10.46 10.93
C LYS A 278 4.16 -9.74 10.37
N ILE A 279 3.85 -8.58 10.93
CA ILE A 279 2.73 -7.69 10.64
C ILE A 279 1.51 -8.49 10.19
N PRO A 280 0.74 -9.07 11.11
CA PRO A 280 -0.37 -9.98 10.80
C PRO A 280 -1.62 -9.18 10.44
N THR A 281 -1.70 -8.68 9.21
CA THR A 281 -2.80 -7.81 8.73
C THR A 281 -4.16 -8.47 8.93
N ALA A 282 -4.28 -9.78 8.69
CA ALA A 282 -5.53 -10.52 8.89
C ALA A 282 -6.04 -10.46 10.35
N GLU A 283 -5.14 -10.58 11.33
CA GLU A 283 -5.49 -10.48 12.75
C GLU A 283 -5.94 -9.06 13.11
N PHE A 284 -5.28 -8.04 12.54
CA PHE A 284 -5.66 -6.64 12.75
C PHE A 284 -7.03 -6.33 12.16
N LEU A 285 -7.37 -6.86 10.97
CA LEU A 285 -8.71 -6.70 10.40
C LEU A 285 -9.78 -7.34 11.30
N GLN A 286 -9.52 -8.52 11.85
CA GLN A 286 -10.44 -9.19 12.78
C GLN A 286 -10.63 -8.40 14.09
N ALA A 287 -9.60 -7.67 14.52
CA ALA A 287 -9.68 -6.81 15.70
C ALA A 287 -10.42 -5.49 15.43
N ALA A 288 -10.43 -4.98 14.21
CA ALA A 288 -11.06 -3.72 13.79
C ALA A 288 -12.59 -3.85 13.60
N ARG A 289 -13.30 -4.32 14.62
CA ARG A 289 -14.73 -4.69 14.52
C ARG A 289 -15.66 -3.52 14.23
N GLY A 290 -15.38 -2.34 14.78
CA GLY A 290 -16.16 -1.11 14.60
C GLY A 290 -15.84 -0.36 13.32
N THR A 291 -14.73 -0.67 12.68
CA THR A 291 -14.21 0.02 11.49
C THR A 291 -14.85 -0.53 10.21
N GLN A 292 -15.31 0.35 9.32
CA GLN A 292 -15.73 -0.04 7.97
C GLN A 292 -14.48 -0.28 7.10
N ILE A 293 -14.37 -1.48 6.51
CA ILE A 293 -13.16 -1.91 5.80
C ILE A 293 -13.41 -1.92 4.29
N THR A 294 -12.44 -1.41 3.54
CA THR A 294 -12.40 -1.51 2.08
C THR A 294 -11.02 -2.04 1.65
N LEU A 295 -11.01 -3.12 0.90
CA LEU A 295 -9.82 -3.69 0.30
C LEU A 295 -9.82 -3.38 -1.20
N ILE A 296 -8.69 -2.91 -1.74
CA ILE A 296 -8.52 -2.62 -3.17
C ILE A 296 -7.20 -3.24 -3.62
N HIS A 297 -7.23 -4.10 -4.65
CA HIS A 297 -6.04 -4.81 -5.12
C HIS A 297 -6.04 -4.97 -6.63
N GLY A 298 -4.86 -4.83 -7.23
CA GLY A 298 -4.68 -5.07 -8.65
C GLY A 298 -4.58 -6.56 -8.98
N ALA A 299 -5.38 -7.03 -9.94
CA ALA A 299 -5.34 -8.44 -10.36
C ALA A 299 -3.99 -8.86 -10.98
N ALA A 300 -3.26 -7.92 -11.58
CA ALA A 300 -1.94 -8.12 -12.19
C ALA A 300 -0.77 -7.72 -11.27
N ASP A 301 -0.99 -7.64 -9.95
CA ASP A 301 0.06 -7.32 -8.97
C ASP A 301 1.09 -8.46 -8.90
N GLY A 302 2.30 -8.19 -9.43
CA GLY A 302 3.42 -9.14 -9.41
C GLY A 302 4.26 -9.09 -8.14
N LEU A 303 4.09 -8.06 -7.29
CA LEU A 303 4.83 -7.92 -6.05
C LEU A 303 4.10 -8.60 -4.89
N ILE A 304 2.84 -8.24 -4.67
CA ILE A 304 1.95 -8.89 -3.69
C ILE A 304 0.83 -9.57 -4.48
N PRO A 305 0.85 -10.92 -4.59
CA PRO A 305 -0.20 -11.61 -5.32
C PRO A 305 -1.59 -11.27 -4.80
N VAL A 306 -2.55 -11.03 -5.68
CA VAL A 306 -3.94 -10.68 -5.32
C VAL A 306 -4.59 -11.70 -4.39
N GLN A 307 -4.07 -12.95 -4.36
CA GLN A 307 -4.51 -13.98 -3.44
C GLN A 307 -4.40 -13.58 -1.96
N HIS A 308 -3.41 -12.74 -1.59
CA HIS A 308 -3.34 -12.19 -0.23
C HIS A 308 -4.59 -11.39 0.12
N CYS A 309 -5.07 -10.58 -0.82
CA CYS A 309 -6.26 -9.75 -0.61
C CYS A 309 -7.55 -10.58 -0.63
N ARG A 310 -7.65 -11.58 -1.52
CA ARG A 310 -8.78 -12.53 -1.54
C ARG A 310 -8.88 -13.30 -0.23
N ASP A 311 -7.74 -13.70 0.36
CA ASP A 311 -7.71 -14.38 1.66
C ASP A 311 -8.11 -13.43 2.80
N LEU A 312 -7.72 -12.14 2.74
CA LEU A 312 -8.18 -11.10 3.68
C LEU A 312 -9.68 -10.87 3.56
N ALA A 313 -10.23 -10.91 2.35
CA ALA A 313 -11.65 -10.72 2.10
C ALA A 313 -12.53 -11.77 2.82
N GLY A 314 -11.98 -12.93 3.14
CA GLY A 314 -12.65 -13.93 3.98
C GLY A 314 -12.93 -13.48 5.42
N SER A 315 -12.30 -12.39 5.88
CA SER A 315 -12.51 -11.79 7.21
C SER A 315 -13.42 -10.55 7.19
N LEU A 316 -13.92 -10.14 6.03
CA LEU A 316 -14.79 -8.99 5.89
C LEU A 316 -16.18 -9.27 6.46
N LYS A 317 -16.76 -8.25 7.11
CA LYS A 317 -18.11 -8.26 7.68
C LYS A 317 -19.10 -7.54 6.76
N GLU A 318 -20.37 -7.57 7.11
CA GLU A 318 -21.40 -6.83 6.38
C GLU A 318 -21.05 -5.33 6.28
N GLY A 319 -21.18 -4.77 5.08
CA GLY A 319 -20.83 -3.39 4.75
C GLY A 319 -19.36 -3.16 4.36
N ASP A 320 -18.47 -4.13 4.60
CA ASP A 320 -17.11 -4.10 4.08
C ASP A 320 -17.08 -4.52 2.60
N LEU A 321 -16.11 -4.01 1.83
CA LEU A 321 -16.01 -4.28 0.40
C LEU A 321 -14.59 -4.68 -0.02
N PHE A 322 -14.53 -5.51 -1.06
CA PHE A 322 -13.30 -5.82 -1.76
C PHE A 322 -13.44 -5.51 -3.26
N TYR A 323 -12.52 -4.70 -3.77
CA TYR A 323 -12.40 -4.37 -5.18
C TYR A 323 -11.13 -4.99 -5.75
N GLU A 324 -11.31 -5.86 -6.73
CA GLU A 324 -10.22 -6.42 -7.53
C GLU A 324 -10.17 -5.69 -8.86
N ILE A 325 -9.09 -4.94 -9.11
CA ILE A 325 -8.97 -4.07 -10.28
C ILE A 325 -8.27 -4.82 -11.41
N PRO A 326 -8.95 -5.11 -12.53
CA PRO A 326 -8.34 -5.77 -13.67
C PRO A 326 -7.13 -4.99 -14.18
N ASP A 327 -6.10 -5.69 -14.66
CA ASP A 327 -4.86 -5.15 -15.26
C ASP A 327 -4.03 -4.21 -14.36
N ALA A 328 -4.51 -3.85 -13.18
CA ALA A 328 -3.76 -3.04 -12.24
C ALA A 328 -2.58 -3.83 -11.66
N ARG A 329 -1.41 -3.18 -11.67
CA ARG A 329 -0.17 -3.69 -11.08
C ARG A 329 0.03 -3.10 -9.67
N HIS A 330 1.07 -3.56 -8.98
CA HIS A 330 1.40 -3.07 -7.64
C HIS A 330 1.60 -1.56 -7.60
N ASN A 331 2.45 -1.04 -8.47
CA ASN A 331 2.70 0.40 -8.57
C ASN A 331 1.67 1.05 -9.50
N GLY A 332 1.18 2.23 -9.14
CA GLY A 332 0.24 2.99 -9.93
C GLY A 332 -1.23 2.65 -9.70
N LEU A 333 -1.57 1.87 -8.66
CA LEU A 333 -2.97 1.56 -8.36
C LEU A 333 -3.82 2.84 -8.18
N LEU A 334 -3.27 3.88 -7.52
CA LEU A 334 -3.94 5.18 -7.37
C LEU A 334 -4.08 5.98 -8.68
N THR A 335 -3.40 5.56 -9.74
CA THR A 335 -3.50 6.20 -11.08
C THR A 335 -4.46 5.46 -12.01
N MET A 336 -5.01 4.33 -11.56
CA MET A 336 -5.97 3.57 -12.36
C MET A 336 -7.32 4.29 -12.44
N PRO A 337 -7.97 4.28 -13.62
CA PRO A 337 -9.33 4.80 -13.75
C PRO A 337 -10.29 4.18 -12.73
N GLY A 338 -11.21 4.96 -12.21
CA GLY A 338 -12.23 4.49 -11.25
C GLY A 338 -11.78 4.34 -9.80
N ILE A 339 -10.48 4.42 -9.50
CA ILE A 339 -10.01 4.31 -8.11
C ILE A 339 -10.47 5.48 -7.26
N TRP A 340 -10.44 6.69 -7.80
CA TRP A 340 -10.86 7.87 -7.07
C TRP A 340 -12.35 7.93 -6.84
N GLU A 341 -13.16 7.37 -7.73
CA GLU A 341 -14.60 7.17 -7.55
C GLU A 341 -14.87 6.20 -6.40
N ILE A 342 -14.16 5.06 -6.34
CA ILE A 342 -14.24 4.12 -5.23
C ILE A 342 -13.83 4.81 -3.92
N LEU A 343 -12.70 5.52 -3.90
CA LEU A 343 -12.23 6.25 -2.72
C LEU A 343 -13.25 7.30 -2.26
N LYS A 344 -13.83 8.07 -3.18
CA LYS A 344 -14.86 9.07 -2.90
C LYS A 344 -16.10 8.42 -2.28
N GLU A 345 -16.60 7.31 -2.85
CA GLU A 345 -17.73 6.55 -2.33
C GLU A 345 -17.45 6.01 -0.92
N ARG A 346 -16.28 5.41 -0.72
CA ARG A 346 -15.95 4.74 0.54
C ARG A 346 -15.54 5.69 1.66
N LEU A 347 -15.25 6.94 1.37
CA LEU A 347 -14.98 8.00 2.32
C LEU A 347 -16.24 8.78 2.73
N GLN A 348 -17.35 8.65 2.01
CA GLN A 348 -18.65 9.23 2.38
C GLN A 348 -19.30 8.44 3.51
#